data_d3dc3482ea7c23a304fc58f98f72f8d9
#
_entry.id   d3dc3482ea7c23a304fc58f98f72f8d9
#
_cell.length_a   1.000
_cell.length_b   1.000
_cell.length_c   1.000
_cell.angle_alpha   90.00
_cell.angle_beta   90.00
_cell.angle_gamma   90.00
#
_symmetry.space_group_name_H-M   'P 1'
#
loop_
_entity.id
_entity.type
_entity.pdbx_description
1 polymer ?
#
loop_
_entity_poly.entity_id
_entity_poly.type
_entity_poly.pdbx_seq_one_letter_code
_entity_poly.pdbx_strand_id
1 'polypeptide(L)'
;MYYKYVLKSEKDGNFYTGFTKDLKLRFEQHSKGLIDSTGNRGPFIIYYEACLDQNDATKREKYLKSYHGKMFLKKRLKSYLTG
;
A
#
# COMPACT_ATOMS: atom_id res chain seq x y z
N MET A 1 -1.52 15.81 -6.10
CA MET A 1 -1.74 14.40 -6.44
C MET A 1 -1.97 13.61 -5.16
N TYR A 2 -2.88 12.67 -5.18
CA TYR A 2 -3.17 11.79 -4.04
C TYR A 2 -2.76 10.38 -4.40
N TYR A 3 -2.09 9.69 -3.46
CA TYR A 3 -1.53 8.36 -3.69
C TYR A 3 -2.19 7.33 -2.79
N LYS A 4 -2.55 6.19 -3.37
CA LYS A 4 -2.85 4.98 -2.62
C LYS A 4 -1.66 4.05 -2.82
N TYR A 5 -1.24 3.41 -1.76
CA TYR A 5 -0.07 2.55 -1.82
C TYR A 5 -0.33 1.25 -1.08
N VAL A 6 0.38 0.22 -1.50
CA VAL A 6 0.34 -1.08 -0.85
C VAL A 6 1.76 -1.42 -0.42
N LEU A 7 1.90 -1.67 0.87
CA LEU A 7 3.15 -2.14 1.46
C LEU A 7 3.05 -3.64 1.69
N LYS A 8 4.17 -4.33 1.56
CA LYS A 8 4.29 -5.72 1.96
C LYS A 8 5.23 -5.79 3.15
N SER A 9 4.82 -6.50 4.20
CA SER A 9 5.68 -6.73 5.35
C SER A 9 6.75 -7.75 5.02
N GLU A 10 7.99 -7.43 5.29
CA GLU A 10 9.10 -8.36 5.14
C GLU A 10 9.00 -9.52 6.13
N LYS A 11 8.43 -9.24 7.30
CA LYS A 11 8.35 -10.21 8.41
C LYS A 11 7.32 -11.31 8.17
N ASP A 12 6.11 -10.95 7.73
CA ASP A 12 4.99 -11.90 7.61
C ASP A 12 4.34 -11.94 6.23
N GLY A 13 4.79 -11.08 5.29
CA GLY A 13 4.24 -11.05 3.94
C GLY A 13 2.87 -10.42 3.82
N ASN A 14 2.32 -9.88 4.89
CA ASN A 14 1.00 -9.25 4.86
C ASN A 14 1.03 -7.93 4.11
N PHE A 15 -0.11 -7.56 3.51
CA PHE A 15 -0.26 -6.33 2.77
C PHE A 15 -0.92 -5.27 3.66
N TYR A 16 -0.43 -4.04 3.55
CA TYR A 16 -0.97 -2.87 4.23
C TYR A 16 -1.25 -1.80 3.19
N THR A 17 -2.47 -1.28 3.17
CA THR A 17 -2.90 -0.29 2.19
C THR A 17 -3.09 1.05 2.88
N GLY A 18 -2.57 2.10 2.28
CA GLY A 18 -2.66 3.45 2.83
C GLY A 18 -2.91 4.51 1.77
N PHE A 19 -3.06 5.73 2.24
CA PHE A 19 -3.35 6.90 1.43
C PHE A 19 -2.47 8.05 1.91
N THR A 20 -1.93 8.83 0.98
CA THR A 20 -1.12 9.99 1.32
C THR A 20 -1.04 11.00 0.18
N LYS A 21 -0.77 12.24 0.51
CA LYS A 21 -0.40 13.28 -0.48
C LYS A 21 1.08 13.25 -0.80
N ASP A 22 1.91 12.69 0.07
CA ASP A 22 3.36 12.62 -0.09
C ASP A 22 3.82 11.18 0.11
N LEU A 23 3.94 10.47 -1.01
CA LEU A 23 4.28 9.05 -1.00
C LEU A 23 5.67 8.81 -0.42
N LYS A 24 6.64 9.62 -0.79
CA LYS A 24 8.02 9.46 -0.31
C LYS A 24 8.13 9.62 1.20
N LEU A 25 7.54 10.69 1.72
CA LEU A 25 7.54 10.94 3.17
C LEU A 25 6.83 9.83 3.92
N ARG A 26 5.68 9.40 3.42
CA ARG A 26 4.89 8.35 4.08
C ARG A 26 5.64 7.02 4.11
N PHE A 27 6.32 6.68 3.02
CA PHE A 27 7.15 5.47 3.00
C PHE A 27 8.30 5.57 4.00
N GLU A 28 8.95 6.73 4.10
CA GLU A 28 10.01 6.94 5.08
C GLU A 28 9.50 6.74 6.51
N GLN A 29 8.29 7.23 6.81
CA GLN A 29 7.67 7.05 8.13
C GLN A 29 7.45 5.56 8.45
N HIS A 30 6.96 4.78 7.48
CA HIS A 30 6.80 3.34 7.66
C HIS A 30 8.16 2.65 7.86
N SER A 31 9.13 3.00 7.06
CA SER A 31 10.47 2.39 7.12
C SER A 31 11.17 2.64 8.46
N LYS A 32 10.94 3.81 9.04
CA LYS A 32 11.54 4.19 10.33
C LYS A 32 10.75 3.69 11.55
N GLY A 33 9.66 2.95 11.32
CA GLY A 33 8.85 2.43 12.41
C GLY A 33 7.97 3.45 13.10
N LEU A 34 7.68 4.58 12.43
CA LEU A 34 6.87 5.65 13.01
C LEU A 34 5.37 5.41 12.89
N ILE A 35 4.98 4.37 12.15
CA ILE A 35 3.57 3.99 11.98
C ILE A 35 3.36 2.68 12.74
N ASP A 36 2.50 2.71 13.75
CA ASP A 36 2.29 1.58 14.66
C ASP A 36 1.93 0.27 13.96
N SER A 37 1.08 0.32 12.96
CA SER A 37 0.61 -0.88 12.27
C SER A 37 1.70 -1.62 11.50
N THR A 38 2.79 -0.93 11.14
CA THR A 38 3.87 -1.52 10.34
C THR A 38 5.25 -1.37 10.98
N GLY A 39 5.33 -0.81 12.19
CA GLY A 39 6.57 -0.33 12.79
C GLY A 39 7.73 -1.30 12.84
N ASN A 40 7.48 -2.58 13.12
CA ASN A 40 8.54 -3.58 13.28
C ASN A 40 8.52 -4.64 12.19
N ARG A 41 7.91 -4.36 11.04
CA ARG A 41 7.67 -5.38 10.02
C ARG A 41 8.53 -5.25 8.76
N GLY A 42 9.41 -4.24 8.70
CA GLY A 42 10.26 -4.01 7.52
C GLY A 42 9.43 -3.79 6.26
N PRO A 43 8.48 -2.84 6.27
CA PRO A 43 7.58 -2.68 5.12
C PRO A 43 8.28 -2.06 3.92
N PHE A 44 7.84 -2.46 2.72
CA PHE A 44 8.31 -1.86 1.48
C PHE A 44 7.14 -1.74 0.50
N ILE A 45 7.21 -0.73 -0.36
CA ILE A 45 6.17 -0.47 -1.35
C ILE A 45 6.27 -1.49 -2.48
N ILE A 46 5.16 -2.17 -2.77
CA ILE A 46 5.08 -3.10 -3.89
C ILE A 46 4.18 -2.56 -5.01
N TYR A 47 3.35 -1.56 -4.71
CA TYR A 47 2.40 -1.01 -5.67
C TYR A 47 1.89 0.33 -5.18
N TYR A 48 1.66 1.26 -6.11
CA TYR A 48 0.96 2.49 -5.78
C TYR A 48 0.18 3.00 -7.00
N GLU A 49 -0.83 3.80 -6.72
CA GLU A 49 -1.64 4.49 -7.72
C GLU A 49 -1.72 5.96 -7.34
N ALA A 50 -1.84 6.81 -8.34
CA ALA A 50 -1.97 8.25 -8.12
C ALA A 50 -3.21 8.77 -8.82
N CYS A 51 -3.90 9.72 -8.20
CA CYS A 51 -5.04 10.38 -8.81
C CYS A 51 -5.16 11.81 -8.31
N LEU A 52 -5.93 12.62 -9.05
CA LEU A 52 -6.06 14.04 -8.76
C LEU A 52 -7.06 14.34 -7.65
N ASP A 53 -8.10 13.52 -7.51
CA ASP A 53 -9.21 13.78 -6.59
C ASP A 53 -9.08 12.96 -5.32
N GLN A 54 -9.20 13.62 -4.16
CA GLN A 54 -9.07 12.98 -2.86
C GLN A 54 -10.16 11.92 -2.62
N ASN A 55 -11.38 12.19 -3.06
CA ASN A 55 -12.48 11.24 -2.87
C ASN A 55 -12.26 9.96 -3.65
N ASP A 56 -11.75 10.09 -4.88
CA ASP A 56 -11.41 8.92 -5.69
C ASP A 56 -10.31 8.09 -5.02
N ALA A 57 -9.31 8.75 -4.48
CA ALA A 57 -8.22 8.08 -3.77
C ALA A 57 -8.74 7.33 -2.55
N THR A 58 -9.62 7.95 -1.76
CA THR A 58 -10.18 7.35 -0.56
C THR A 58 -11.04 6.13 -0.89
N LYS A 59 -11.87 6.24 -1.93
CA LYS A 59 -12.69 5.10 -2.39
C LYS A 59 -11.82 3.95 -2.86
N ARG A 60 -10.76 4.26 -3.58
CA ARG A 60 -9.83 3.24 -4.09
C ARG A 60 -9.07 2.54 -2.96
N GLU A 61 -8.69 3.28 -1.92
CA GLU A 61 -8.06 2.70 -0.74
C GLU A 61 -8.97 1.65 -0.09
N LYS A 62 -10.24 2.00 0.10
CA LYS A 62 -11.22 1.05 0.67
C LYS A 62 -11.37 -0.19 -0.20
N TYR A 63 -11.44 0.01 -1.53
CA TYR A 63 -11.53 -1.12 -2.46
C TYR A 63 -10.33 -2.04 -2.33
N LEU A 64 -9.12 -1.49 -2.29
CA LEU A 64 -7.89 -2.29 -2.21
C LEU A 64 -7.78 -3.10 -0.91
N LYS A 65 -8.46 -2.66 0.15
CA LYS A 65 -8.52 -3.39 1.43
C LYS A 65 -9.56 -4.51 1.42
N SER A 66 -10.50 -4.50 0.46
CA SER A 66 -11.56 -5.49 0.37
C SER A 66 -11.04 -6.79 -0.22
N TYR A 67 -11.88 -7.85 -0.14
CA TYR A 67 -11.57 -9.13 -0.77
C TYR A 67 -11.31 -8.97 -2.27
N HIS A 68 -12.18 -8.24 -2.97
CA HIS A 68 -12.02 -8.02 -4.41
C HIS A 68 -10.76 -7.23 -4.73
N GLY A 69 -10.42 -6.25 -3.89
CA GLY A 69 -9.20 -5.48 -4.05
C GLY A 69 -7.95 -6.33 -3.88
N LYS A 70 -7.96 -7.23 -2.90
CA LYS A 70 -6.84 -8.17 -2.71
C LYS A 70 -6.69 -9.11 -3.89
N MET A 71 -7.79 -9.57 -4.47
CA MET A 71 -7.74 -10.38 -5.69
C MET A 71 -7.20 -9.59 -6.88
N PHE A 72 -7.61 -8.32 -7.01
CA PHE A 72 -7.07 -7.42 -8.03
C PHE A 72 -5.55 -7.30 -7.89
N LEU A 73 -5.06 -7.07 -6.68
CA LEU A 73 -3.62 -6.92 -6.43
C LEU A 73 -2.85 -8.21 -6.77
N LYS A 74 -3.38 -9.36 -6.41
CA LYS A 74 -2.75 -10.65 -6.72
C LYS A 74 -2.63 -10.87 -8.22
N LYS A 75 -3.66 -10.50 -8.98
CA LYS A 75 -3.62 -10.60 -10.44
C LYS A 75 -2.66 -9.57 -11.03
N ARG A 76 -2.70 -8.34 -10.54
CA ARG A 76 -1.88 -7.24 -11.05
C ARG A 76 -0.40 -7.48 -10.81
N LEU A 77 -0.06 -8.07 -9.67
CA LEU A 77 1.31 -8.30 -9.24
C LEU A 77 1.73 -9.75 -9.35
N LYS A 78 1.06 -10.52 -10.18
CA LYS A 78 1.26 -11.98 -10.29
C LYS A 78 2.72 -12.35 -10.50
N SER A 79 3.41 -11.71 -11.44
CA SER A 79 4.80 -12.04 -11.75
C SER A 79 5.72 -11.78 -10.55
N TYR A 80 5.51 -10.67 -9.86
CA TYR A 80 6.28 -10.34 -8.66
C TYR A 80 6.03 -11.34 -7.54
N LEU A 81 4.75 -11.68 -7.30
CA LEU A 81 4.37 -12.54 -6.17
C LEU A 81 4.71 -14.00 -6.36
N THR A 82 4.78 -14.48 -7.61
CA THR A 82 5.06 -15.89 -7.91
C THR A 82 6.46 -16.12 -8.45
N GLY A 83 7.11 -15.06 -8.82
CA GLY A 83 8.41 -15.12 -9.46
C GLY A 83 9.55 -15.20 -8.60
#